data_81e62735c3ffe4ac170fae0ed5bf2cd3
#
_entry.id   81e62735c3ffe4ac170fae0ed5bf2cd3
#
_cell.length_a   1.000
_cell.length_b   1.000
_cell.length_c   1.000
_cell.angle_alpha   90.00
_cell.angle_beta   90.00
_cell.angle_gamma   90.00
#
_symmetry.space_group_name_H-M   'P 1'
#
loop_
_entity.id
_entity.type
_entity.pdbx_description
1 polymer ?
#
loop_
_entity_poly.entity_id
_entity_poly.type
_entity_poly.pdbx_seq_one_letter_code
_entity_poly.pdbx_strand_id
1 'polypeptide(L)'
;MISEKQLEKIKEFLDNAANPVFFFDNDVDGLASFLLLRRYCGKGKGIAIKSYPELNEMYARKLHEFQPDVVFVLDKPLIAREFVEEAEKLNCPIIWIDHHPPEQVEGLEDKFDKSVFYFNPLYYGESNEPTVYICYKSIKNKQDEWIALLGCLADWYIPEFAKEFSAKNKEFFPYADGPARGLFNTPLGKIVKILSFALKDRTTNIVKMLRVLIDLKSYSEFSEENKRMRNIYRRFKQINKRYEKLIDRAKKVSKFGRLFFFTYGGPLSMSSEIANELFYMNQDKVVVAAYIKGIKANVSIRGIINVKELVQKALKGLDSTSGGHKNSCGATLNVTDLPKFKRRLLRLLK
;
A
#
# COMPACT_ATOMS: atom_id res chain seq x y z
N MET A 1 -4.12 19.14 2.13
CA MET A 1 -3.03 18.69 3.05
C MET A 1 -3.57 18.59 4.47
N ILE A 2 -3.04 17.69 5.25
CA ILE A 2 -3.26 17.62 6.70
C ILE A 2 -2.61 18.86 7.34
N SER A 3 -3.31 19.54 8.25
CA SER A 3 -2.81 20.73 8.95
C SER A 3 -1.77 20.39 10.03
N GLU A 4 -0.89 21.33 10.39
CA GLU A 4 0.08 21.13 11.48
C GLU A 4 -0.62 20.71 12.79
N LYS A 5 -1.77 21.32 13.13
CA LYS A 5 -2.57 20.93 14.30
C LYS A 5 -3.01 19.47 14.28
N GLN A 6 -3.35 18.94 13.11
CA GLN A 6 -3.72 17.52 12.95
C GLN A 6 -2.51 16.62 13.07
N LEU A 7 -1.36 17.03 12.52
CA LEU A 7 -0.09 16.29 12.67
C LEU A 7 0.35 16.25 14.13
N GLU A 8 0.23 17.35 14.85
CA GLU A 8 0.49 17.43 16.31
C GLU A 8 -0.45 16.49 17.09
N LYS A 9 -1.75 16.45 16.72
CA LYS A 9 -2.71 15.55 17.37
C LYS A 9 -2.37 14.06 17.16
N ILE A 10 -1.93 13.67 15.95
CA ILE A 10 -1.43 12.31 15.70
C ILE A 10 -0.25 11.98 16.63
N LYS A 11 0.70 12.91 16.71
CA LYS A 11 1.90 12.76 17.57
C LYS A 11 1.52 12.68 19.05
N GLU A 12 0.58 13.50 19.52
CA GLU A 12 0.10 13.49 20.89
C GLU A 12 -0.49 12.14 21.30
N PHE A 13 -1.35 11.54 20.45
CA PHE A 13 -1.87 10.19 20.68
C PHE A 13 -0.75 9.15 20.77
N LEU A 14 0.27 9.28 19.93
CA LEU A 14 1.39 8.35 19.91
C LEU A 14 2.31 8.48 21.15
N ASP A 15 2.58 9.72 21.59
CA ASP A 15 3.41 10.03 22.74
C ASP A 15 2.75 9.55 24.04
N ASN A 16 1.43 9.72 24.17
CA ASN A 16 0.65 9.34 25.35
C ASN A 16 0.30 7.84 25.41
N ALA A 17 0.41 7.12 24.29
CA ALA A 17 0.10 5.70 24.26
C ALA A 17 1.00 4.89 25.19
N ALA A 18 0.44 4.01 26.00
CA ALA A 18 1.18 3.05 26.82
C ALA A 18 1.35 1.69 26.12
N ASN A 19 0.31 1.22 25.43
CA ASN A 19 0.29 -0.06 24.72
C ASN A 19 -0.40 0.06 23.35
N PRO A 20 0.17 0.82 22.40
CA PRO A 20 -0.46 1.01 21.09
C PRO A 20 -0.46 -0.27 20.26
N VAL A 21 -1.53 -0.48 19.48
CA VAL A 21 -1.59 -1.53 18.46
C VAL A 21 -1.81 -0.88 17.08
N PHE A 22 -1.01 -1.30 16.11
CA PHE A 22 -1.00 -0.77 14.75
C PHE A 22 -1.57 -1.81 13.79
N PHE A 23 -2.71 -1.53 13.20
CA PHE A 23 -3.25 -2.26 12.07
C PHE A 23 -2.87 -1.52 10.79
N PHE A 24 -2.18 -2.16 9.86
CA PHE A 24 -1.70 -1.52 8.64
C PHE A 24 -2.00 -2.37 7.40
N ASP A 25 -2.24 -1.72 6.26
CA ASP A 25 -2.47 -2.46 5.02
C ASP A 25 -1.25 -3.29 4.63
N ASN A 26 -1.50 -4.43 3.95
CA ASN A 26 -0.47 -5.43 3.64
C ASN A 26 0.34 -5.05 2.39
N ASP A 27 0.75 -3.81 2.32
CA ASP A 27 1.62 -3.26 1.30
C ASP A 27 2.78 -2.45 1.90
N VAL A 28 3.55 -1.74 1.09
CA VAL A 28 4.78 -1.07 1.55
C VAL A 28 4.49 0.30 2.14
N ASP A 29 3.42 1.01 1.72
CA ASP A 29 3.00 2.27 2.37
C ASP A 29 2.53 1.98 3.80
N GLY A 30 1.59 1.05 3.99
CA GLY A 30 1.12 0.63 5.31
C GLY A 30 2.25 0.10 6.20
N LEU A 31 3.14 -0.74 5.66
CA LEU A 31 4.31 -1.24 6.39
C LEU A 31 5.25 -0.12 6.84
N ALA A 32 5.59 0.82 5.95
CA ALA A 32 6.49 1.93 6.24
C ALA A 32 5.89 2.89 7.26
N SER A 33 4.58 3.18 7.14
CA SER A 33 3.80 3.94 8.11
C SER A 33 3.89 3.33 9.51
N PHE A 34 3.65 2.02 9.62
CA PHE A 34 3.82 1.28 10.87
C PHE A 34 5.24 1.37 11.40
N LEU A 35 6.25 1.15 10.58
CA LEU A 35 7.66 1.18 11.01
C LEU A 35 8.05 2.55 11.56
N LEU A 36 7.64 3.64 10.92
CA LEU A 36 7.90 5.00 11.37
C LEU A 36 7.34 5.25 12.78
N LEU A 37 6.03 5.01 12.96
CA LEU A 37 5.36 5.26 14.23
C LEU A 37 5.88 4.34 15.33
N ARG A 38 6.04 3.04 15.04
CA ARG A 38 6.53 2.03 15.98
C ARG A 38 7.97 2.29 16.45
N ARG A 39 8.84 2.71 15.54
CA ARG A 39 10.24 3.02 15.86
C ARG A 39 10.36 4.29 16.68
N TYR A 40 9.53 5.29 16.35
CA TYR A 40 9.48 6.55 17.10
C TYR A 40 9.02 6.30 18.55
N CYS A 41 7.89 5.63 18.78
CA CYS A 41 7.38 5.43 20.16
C CYS A 41 8.07 4.29 20.93
N GLY A 42 8.87 3.46 20.25
CA GLY A 42 9.64 2.38 20.89
C GLY A 42 8.81 1.18 21.38
N LYS A 43 7.49 1.18 21.24
CA LYS A 43 6.55 0.19 21.81
C LYS A 43 5.37 -0.13 20.89
N GLY A 44 4.57 -1.14 21.24
CA GLY A 44 3.38 -1.55 20.49
C GLY A 44 3.61 -2.72 19.52
N LYS A 45 2.52 -3.23 18.98
CA LYS A 45 2.49 -4.40 18.08
C LYS A 45 1.90 -4.04 16.73
N GLY A 46 2.49 -4.55 15.64
CA GLY A 46 2.01 -4.38 14.27
C GLY A 46 1.27 -5.61 13.75
N ILE A 47 0.15 -5.37 13.09
CA ILE A 47 -0.71 -6.39 12.49
C ILE A 47 -0.94 -6.00 11.03
N ALA A 48 -0.37 -6.77 10.10
CA ALA A 48 -0.64 -6.60 8.68
C ALA A 48 -2.05 -7.12 8.35
N ILE A 49 -2.89 -6.26 7.78
CA ILE A 49 -4.28 -6.57 7.40
C ILE A 49 -4.27 -7.19 6.01
N LYS A 50 -4.86 -8.38 5.87
CA LYS A 50 -4.98 -9.08 4.59
C LYS A 50 -6.37 -9.01 3.98
N SER A 51 -7.36 -8.53 4.72
CA SER A 51 -8.70 -8.26 4.19
C SER A 51 -8.68 -6.99 3.34
N TYR A 52 -9.50 -6.95 2.32
CA TYR A 52 -9.69 -5.81 1.44
C TYR A 52 -11.16 -5.71 1.02
N PRO A 53 -11.78 -4.55 1.01
CA PRO A 53 -11.18 -3.23 1.27
C PRO A 53 -11.03 -2.88 2.76
N GLU A 54 -11.68 -3.59 3.68
CA GLU A 54 -11.85 -3.18 5.06
C GLU A 54 -10.98 -3.91 6.08
N LEU A 55 -10.71 -3.24 7.19
CA LEU A 55 -10.36 -3.85 8.47
C LEU A 55 -11.64 -4.43 9.07
N ASN A 56 -11.87 -5.71 8.85
CA ASN A 56 -13.13 -6.37 9.22
C ASN A 56 -13.16 -6.83 10.69
N GLU A 57 -14.35 -7.25 11.15
CA GLU A 57 -14.62 -7.69 12.51
C GLU A 57 -13.73 -8.84 13.01
N MET A 58 -13.21 -9.66 12.10
CA MET A 58 -12.32 -10.79 12.47
C MET A 58 -11.04 -10.32 13.19
N TYR A 59 -10.62 -9.08 12.94
CA TYR A 59 -9.45 -8.49 13.61
C TYR A 59 -9.77 -7.98 15.02
N ALA A 60 -11.06 -7.81 15.40
CA ALA A 60 -11.46 -7.35 16.74
C ALA A 60 -10.96 -8.27 17.88
N ARG A 61 -10.80 -9.58 17.60
CA ARG A 61 -10.16 -10.51 18.55
C ARG A 61 -8.75 -10.07 19.00
N LYS A 62 -8.05 -9.28 18.15
CA LYS A 62 -6.73 -8.75 18.49
C LYS A 62 -6.77 -7.62 19.51
N LEU A 63 -7.89 -6.90 19.60
CA LEU A 63 -8.13 -5.94 20.66
C LEU A 63 -8.19 -6.65 22.01
N HIS A 64 -8.94 -7.76 22.09
CA HIS A 64 -9.03 -8.57 23.30
C HIS A 64 -7.71 -9.29 23.64
N GLU A 65 -6.94 -9.73 22.63
CA GLU A 65 -5.65 -10.40 22.84
C GLU A 65 -4.58 -9.44 23.36
N PHE A 66 -4.55 -8.20 22.85
CA PHE A 66 -3.46 -7.26 23.13
C PHE A 66 -3.84 -6.17 24.13
N GLN A 67 -5.13 -5.96 24.41
CA GLN A 67 -5.64 -4.94 25.34
C GLN A 67 -4.98 -3.57 25.12
N PRO A 68 -5.10 -2.99 23.87
CA PRO A 68 -4.50 -1.69 23.58
C PRO A 68 -5.18 -0.56 24.33
N ASP A 69 -4.44 0.48 24.65
CA ASP A 69 -4.97 1.76 25.10
C ASP A 69 -5.32 2.70 23.94
N VAL A 70 -4.71 2.47 22.75
CA VAL A 70 -5.01 3.16 21.51
C VAL A 70 -4.72 2.25 20.31
N VAL A 71 -5.56 2.36 19.29
CA VAL A 71 -5.39 1.66 18.01
C VAL A 71 -5.02 2.67 16.92
N PHE A 72 -3.97 2.38 16.17
CA PHE A 72 -3.66 3.08 14.92
C PHE A 72 -4.07 2.20 13.74
N VAL A 73 -4.89 2.73 12.84
CA VAL A 73 -5.23 2.10 11.55
C VAL A 73 -4.54 2.90 10.45
N LEU A 74 -3.68 2.25 9.69
CA LEU A 74 -2.76 2.89 8.75
C LEU A 74 -3.02 2.37 7.33
N ASP A 75 -3.25 3.31 6.41
CA ASP A 75 -3.37 3.02 4.98
C ASP A 75 -4.49 2.03 4.65
N LYS A 76 -5.64 2.20 5.30
CA LYS A 76 -6.79 1.33 5.11
C LYS A 76 -8.03 2.12 4.72
N PRO A 77 -8.63 1.84 3.53
CA PRO A 77 -9.74 2.65 3.02
C PRO A 77 -11.03 2.50 3.82
N LEU A 78 -11.20 1.37 4.53
CA LEU A 78 -12.40 1.08 5.31
C LEU A 78 -12.08 0.41 6.64
N ILE A 79 -12.90 0.74 7.65
CA ILE A 79 -12.97 0.01 8.92
C ILE A 79 -14.41 -0.46 9.12
N ALA A 80 -14.60 -1.74 9.39
CA ALA A 80 -15.92 -2.28 9.69
C ALA A 80 -16.49 -1.67 10.98
N ARG A 81 -17.77 -1.33 10.96
CA ARG A 81 -18.46 -0.73 12.12
C ARG A 81 -18.35 -1.61 13.37
N GLU A 82 -18.44 -2.91 13.20
CA GLU A 82 -18.31 -3.90 14.27
C GLU A 82 -16.93 -3.86 14.94
N PHE A 83 -15.87 -3.59 14.17
CA PHE A 83 -14.52 -3.39 14.72
C PHE A 83 -14.46 -2.13 15.59
N VAL A 84 -15.07 -1.03 15.13
CA VAL A 84 -15.15 0.24 15.89
C VAL A 84 -15.93 0.03 17.19
N GLU A 85 -17.08 -0.62 17.13
CA GLU A 85 -17.91 -0.90 18.29
C GLU A 85 -17.20 -1.79 19.35
N GLU A 86 -16.38 -2.74 18.90
CA GLU A 86 -15.54 -3.54 19.81
C GLU A 86 -14.43 -2.70 20.46
N ALA A 87 -13.83 -1.77 19.73
CA ALA A 87 -12.84 -0.85 20.30
C ALA A 87 -13.49 0.11 21.33
N GLU A 88 -14.70 0.60 21.04
CA GLU A 88 -15.48 1.43 21.97
C GLU A 88 -15.79 0.71 23.30
N LYS A 89 -16.17 -0.58 23.25
CA LYS A 89 -16.41 -1.39 24.48
C LYS A 89 -15.17 -1.49 25.38
N LEU A 90 -13.98 -1.37 24.76
CA LEU A 90 -12.70 -1.39 25.48
C LEU A 90 -12.21 0.03 25.84
N ASN A 91 -13.01 1.07 25.60
CA ASN A 91 -12.60 2.48 25.72
C ASN A 91 -11.30 2.79 24.98
N CYS A 92 -11.09 2.18 23.81
CA CYS A 92 -9.87 2.27 23.02
C CYS A 92 -10.11 3.16 21.80
N PRO A 93 -9.57 4.39 21.76
CA PRO A 93 -9.71 5.26 20.60
C PRO A 93 -8.97 4.71 19.38
N ILE A 94 -9.54 4.99 18.21
CA ILE A 94 -8.96 4.63 16.90
C ILE A 94 -8.41 5.87 16.23
N ILE A 95 -7.12 5.86 15.92
CA ILE A 95 -6.42 6.88 15.14
C ILE A 95 -6.27 6.33 13.72
N TRP A 96 -7.12 6.80 12.82
CA TRP A 96 -7.17 6.31 11.44
C TRP A 96 -6.46 7.30 10.52
N ILE A 97 -5.31 6.89 9.97
CA ILE A 97 -4.49 7.68 9.05
C ILE A 97 -4.54 6.98 7.69
N ASP A 98 -5.09 7.67 6.69
CA ASP A 98 -5.36 7.11 5.37
C ASP A 98 -5.25 8.19 4.29
N HIS A 99 -5.19 7.79 3.01
CA HIS A 99 -5.16 8.68 1.86
C HIS A 99 -6.07 8.21 0.72
N HIS A 100 -6.84 7.15 0.94
CA HIS A 100 -7.81 6.67 -0.05
C HIS A 100 -9.01 7.63 -0.19
N PRO A 101 -9.74 7.59 -1.32
CA PRO A 101 -10.92 8.43 -1.52
C PRO A 101 -11.94 8.26 -0.39
N PRO A 102 -12.40 9.35 0.26
CA PRO A 102 -13.23 9.30 1.46
C PRO A 102 -14.68 8.84 1.19
N GLU A 103 -15.09 8.63 -0.05
CA GLU A 103 -16.42 8.11 -0.41
C GLU A 103 -16.70 6.71 0.20
N GLN A 104 -15.68 6.10 0.79
CA GLN A 104 -15.76 4.76 1.38
C GLN A 104 -16.00 4.78 2.90
N VAL A 105 -16.05 5.96 3.54
CA VAL A 105 -16.26 6.07 5.01
C VAL A 105 -17.72 6.18 5.44
N GLU A 106 -18.67 5.96 4.52
CA GLU A 106 -20.10 5.96 4.83
C GLU A 106 -20.45 5.06 6.01
N GLY A 107 -21.20 5.58 6.97
CA GLY A 107 -21.69 4.85 8.14
C GLY A 107 -20.79 4.91 9.38
N LEU A 108 -19.70 5.68 9.37
CA LEU A 108 -18.84 5.92 10.54
C LEU A 108 -18.78 7.39 10.96
N GLU A 109 -19.49 8.30 10.29
CA GLU A 109 -19.43 9.74 10.55
C GLU A 109 -19.90 10.11 11.98
N ASP A 110 -20.83 9.33 12.54
CA ASP A 110 -21.32 9.48 13.91
C ASP A 110 -20.26 9.13 14.98
N LYS A 111 -19.16 8.48 14.58
CA LYS A 111 -18.04 8.07 15.44
C LYS A 111 -16.86 9.04 15.39
N PHE A 112 -16.81 9.92 14.38
CA PHE A 112 -15.69 10.85 14.22
C PHE A 112 -15.61 11.84 15.40
N ASP A 113 -14.37 12.16 15.78
CA ASP A 113 -14.00 13.02 16.92
C ASP A 113 -14.52 12.56 18.29
N LYS A 114 -15.04 11.33 18.38
CA LYS A 114 -15.46 10.65 19.63
C LYS A 114 -14.55 9.47 19.92
N SER A 115 -14.74 8.37 19.18
CA SER A 115 -13.95 7.13 19.28
C SER A 115 -13.03 6.92 18.09
N VAL A 116 -13.30 7.58 16.93
CA VAL A 116 -12.51 7.50 15.71
C VAL A 116 -11.99 8.89 15.36
N PHE A 117 -10.67 9.04 15.27
CA PHE A 117 -9.98 10.25 14.81
C PHE A 117 -9.43 9.99 13.42
N TYR A 118 -10.12 10.52 12.40
CA TYR A 118 -9.80 10.28 10.99
C TYR A 118 -8.93 11.38 10.40
N PHE A 119 -7.77 10.99 9.87
CA PHE A 119 -6.79 11.87 9.24
C PHE A 119 -6.56 11.44 7.80
N ASN A 120 -7.21 12.14 6.86
CA ASN A 120 -7.08 11.86 5.43
C ASN A 120 -6.95 13.18 4.67
N PRO A 121 -5.89 13.38 3.87
CA PRO A 121 -5.68 14.65 3.16
C PRO A 121 -6.77 14.94 2.12
N LEU A 122 -7.40 13.92 1.55
CA LEU A 122 -8.52 14.09 0.60
C LEU A 122 -9.82 14.48 1.30
N TYR A 123 -10.00 14.13 2.57
CA TYR A 123 -11.15 14.55 3.37
C TYR A 123 -11.11 16.04 3.72
N TYR A 124 -9.91 16.60 3.84
CA TYR A 124 -9.68 18.02 4.21
C TYR A 124 -9.19 18.88 3.04
N GLY A 125 -9.04 18.33 1.84
CA GLY A 125 -8.56 19.04 0.65
C GLY A 125 -8.14 18.13 -0.50
N GLU A 126 -7.47 18.68 -1.49
CA GLU A 126 -7.01 17.95 -2.67
C GLU A 126 -5.50 17.61 -2.58
N SER A 127 -5.12 16.66 -1.74
CA SER A 127 -3.74 16.20 -1.66
C SER A 127 -3.69 14.68 -1.81
N ASN A 128 -2.74 14.17 -2.58
CA ASN A 128 -2.50 12.74 -2.77
C ASN A 128 -1.30 12.24 -1.96
N GLU A 129 -1.01 12.88 -0.84
CA GLU A 129 0.07 12.48 0.06
C GLU A 129 -0.20 11.07 0.62
N PRO A 130 0.72 10.11 0.47
CA PRO A 130 0.53 8.77 1.01
C PRO A 130 0.56 8.75 2.54
N THR A 131 0.00 7.70 3.12
CA THR A 131 -0.13 7.53 4.58
C THR A 131 1.22 7.61 5.28
N VAL A 132 2.27 7.03 4.71
CA VAL A 132 3.63 7.12 5.27
C VAL A 132 4.16 8.55 5.37
N TYR A 133 3.82 9.41 4.41
CA TYR A 133 4.29 10.80 4.45
C TYR A 133 3.58 11.60 5.54
N ILE A 134 2.30 11.34 5.78
CA ILE A 134 1.55 11.90 6.91
C ILE A 134 2.20 11.46 8.24
N CYS A 135 2.46 10.17 8.40
CA CYS A 135 3.15 9.62 9.56
C CYS A 135 4.52 10.27 9.77
N TYR A 136 5.33 10.41 8.71
CA TYR A 136 6.64 11.06 8.79
C TYR A 136 6.54 12.53 9.21
N LYS A 137 5.62 13.30 8.62
CA LYS A 137 5.40 14.72 8.99
C LYS A 137 4.98 14.88 10.45
N SER A 138 4.23 13.92 11.01
CA SER A 138 3.81 13.96 12.41
C SER A 138 4.98 13.80 13.38
N ILE A 139 5.97 12.95 13.08
CA ILE A 139 7.08 12.64 14.00
C ILE A 139 8.40 13.31 13.64
N LYS A 140 8.59 13.71 12.39
CA LYS A 140 9.77 14.41 11.84
C LYS A 140 11.12 13.77 12.23
N ASN A 141 11.17 12.42 12.29
CA ASN A 141 12.41 11.70 12.66
C ASN A 141 13.33 11.53 11.43
N LYS A 142 14.35 12.37 11.33
CA LYS A 142 15.31 12.35 10.21
C LYS A 142 16.09 11.04 10.07
N GLN A 143 16.27 10.28 11.14
CA GLN A 143 16.97 9.00 11.13
C GLN A 143 16.23 7.95 10.27
N ASP A 144 14.89 8.06 10.22
CA ASP A 144 14.01 7.15 9.52
C ASP A 144 13.46 7.72 8.19
N GLU A 145 14.03 8.83 7.72
CA GLU A 145 13.67 9.49 6.46
C GLU A 145 13.73 8.54 5.24
N TRP A 146 14.65 7.57 5.26
CA TRP A 146 14.73 6.53 4.24
C TRP A 146 13.50 5.59 4.24
N ILE A 147 12.90 5.33 5.41
CA ILE A 147 11.66 4.54 5.53
C ILE A 147 10.49 5.33 4.95
N ALA A 148 10.43 6.62 5.25
CA ALA A 148 9.42 7.51 4.68
C ALA A 148 9.51 7.55 3.14
N LEU A 149 10.72 7.74 2.60
CA LEU A 149 10.95 7.75 1.16
C LEU A 149 10.59 6.40 0.51
N LEU A 150 10.88 5.30 1.17
CA LEU A 150 10.57 3.94 0.71
C LEU A 150 9.06 3.73 0.53
N GLY A 151 8.25 4.11 1.53
CA GLY A 151 6.78 4.04 1.43
C GLY A 151 6.21 5.00 0.39
N CYS A 152 6.71 6.24 0.35
CA CYS A 152 6.33 7.21 -0.69
C CYS A 152 6.56 6.68 -2.10
N LEU A 153 7.72 6.07 -2.37
CA LEU A 153 8.00 5.48 -3.69
C LEU A 153 7.07 4.32 -4.02
N ALA A 154 6.70 3.51 -3.03
CA ALA A 154 5.79 2.40 -3.24
C ALA A 154 4.42 2.88 -3.72
N ASP A 155 3.99 4.04 -3.24
CA ASP A 155 2.73 4.69 -3.63
C ASP A 155 2.90 5.78 -4.70
N TRP A 156 3.97 5.69 -5.48
CA TRP A 156 4.24 6.58 -6.63
C TRP A 156 4.30 8.07 -6.28
N TYR A 157 4.82 8.39 -5.11
CA TYR A 157 4.97 9.75 -4.62
C TYR A 157 6.44 10.12 -4.39
N ILE A 158 6.82 11.34 -4.71
CA ILE A 158 8.14 11.92 -4.39
C ILE A 158 7.94 13.04 -3.37
N PRO A 159 8.36 12.83 -2.10
CA PRO A 159 8.23 13.86 -1.07
C PRO A 159 9.25 14.99 -1.26
N GLU A 160 8.96 16.16 -0.70
CA GLU A 160 9.79 17.37 -0.83
C GLU A 160 11.24 17.14 -0.38
N PHE A 161 11.45 16.38 0.68
CA PHE A 161 12.78 16.09 1.21
C PHE A 161 13.61 15.13 0.32
N ALA A 162 13.02 14.47 -0.68
CA ALA A 162 13.69 13.47 -1.50
C ALA A 162 14.97 13.99 -2.19
N LYS A 163 14.97 15.27 -2.59
CA LYS A 163 16.14 15.90 -3.21
C LYS A 163 17.29 16.09 -2.21
N GLU A 164 16.99 16.54 -0.99
CA GLU A 164 17.98 16.69 0.07
C GLU A 164 18.52 15.33 0.51
N PHE A 165 17.62 14.34 0.68
CA PHE A 165 18.00 12.97 0.99
C PHE A 165 18.94 12.39 -0.07
N SER A 166 18.64 12.56 -1.35
CA SER A 166 19.46 12.11 -2.46
C SER A 166 20.84 12.76 -2.47
N ALA A 167 20.94 14.04 -2.16
CA ALA A 167 22.24 14.73 -2.13
C ALA A 167 23.22 14.10 -1.13
N LYS A 168 22.70 13.56 -0.02
CA LYS A 168 23.47 12.88 1.04
C LYS A 168 23.65 11.38 0.80
N ASN A 169 22.81 10.75 -0.01
CA ASN A 169 22.73 9.30 -0.18
C ASN A 169 22.67 8.89 -1.67
N LYS A 170 23.53 9.49 -2.51
CA LYS A 170 23.49 9.32 -3.98
C LYS A 170 23.59 7.87 -4.46
N GLU A 171 24.38 7.06 -3.78
CA GLU A 171 24.56 5.64 -4.15
C GLU A 171 23.31 4.81 -3.84
N PHE A 172 22.56 5.19 -2.81
CA PHE A 172 21.37 4.50 -2.38
C PHE A 172 20.10 4.97 -3.11
N PHE A 173 19.97 6.28 -3.24
CA PHE A 173 18.88 6.91 -3.96
C PHE A 173 19.42 8.05 -4.83
N PRO A 174 19.94 7.78 -6.05
CA PRO A 174 20.19 8.84 -7.01
C PRO A 174 18.87 9.54 -7.33
N TYR A 175 18.88 10.88 -7.27
CA TYR A 175 17.66 11.64 -7.51
C TYR A 175 17.04 11.28 -8.86
N ALA A 176 15.76 10.96 -8.84
CA ALA A 176 15.03 10.50 -9.99
C ALA A 176 13.94 11.51 -10.38
N ASP A 177 13.84 11.80 -11.68
CA ASP A 177 12.75 12.62 -12.22
C ASP A 177 11.44 11.85 -12.19
N GLY A 178 10.82 11.81 -11.02
CA GLY A 178 9.54 11.17 -10.77
C GLY A 178 9.63 9.79 -10.08
N PRO A 179 8.51 9.37 -9.47
CA PRO A 179 8.46 8.19 -8.61
C PRO A 179 8.73 6.88 -9.35
N ALA A 180 8.35 6.78 -10.62
CA ALA A 180 8.57 5.58 -11.43
C ALA A 180 10.06 5.26 -11.58
N ARG A 181 10.91 6.27 -11.88
CA ARG A 181 12.36 6.08 -11.94
C ARG A 181 12.94 5.73 -10.58
N GLY A 182 12.47 6.40 -9.51
CA GLY A 182 12.86 6.07 -8.14
C GLY A 182 12.57 4.60 -7.80
N LEU A 183 11.40 4.11 -8.16
CA LEU A 183 10.96 2.75 -7.89
C LEU A 183 11.72 1.68 -8.69
N PHE A 184 11.97 1.91 -9.98
CA PHE A 184 12.52 0.88 -10.87
C PHE A 184 14.03 0.96 -11.10
N ASN A 185 14.65 2.12 -10.85
CA ASN A 185 16.05 2.33 -11.23
C ASN A 185 16.99 2.66 -10.05
N THR A 186 16.51 2.53 -8.79
CA THR A 186 17.33 2.84 -7.61
C THR A 186 17.48 1.63 -6.67
N PRO A 187 18.54 1.56 -5.88
CA PRO A 187 18.67 0.59 -4.79
C PRO A 187 17.51 0.65 -3.79
N LEU A 188 17.01 1.85 -3.47
CA LEU A 188 15.85 2.02 -2.60
C LEU A 188 14.59 1.38 -3.22
N GLY A 189 14.33 1.59 -4.50
CA GLY A 189 13.23 0.93 -5.21
C GLY A 189 13.35 -0.60 -5.24
N LYS A 190 14.58 -1.15 -5.27
CA LYS A 190 14.79 -2.59 -5.09
C LYS A 190 14.35 -3.06 -3.71
N ILE A 191 14.56 -2.27 -2.65
CA ILE A 191 14.05 -2.60 -1.30
C ILE A 191 12.53 -2.59 -1.29
N VAL A 192 11.86 -1.61 -1.93
CA VAL A 192 10.40 -1.60 -2.08
C VAL A 192 9.92 -2.93 -2.68
N LYS A 193 10.52 -3.37 -3.79
CA LYS A 193 10.18 -4.65 -4.44
C LYS A 193 10.41 -5.86 -3.52
N ILE A 194 11.50 -5.88 -2.76
CA ILE A 194 11.81 -6.95 -1.80
C ILE A 194 10.73 -7.02 -0.71
N LEU A 195 10.35 -5.89 -0.12
CA LEU A 195 9.35 -5.84 0.95
C LEU A 195 7.95 -6.16 0.42
N SER A 196 7.57 -5.65 -0.75
CA SER A 196 6.30 -6.00 -1.40
C SER A 196 6.14 -7.51 -1.59
N PHE A 197 7.21 -8.22 -1.97
CA PHE A 197 7.18 -9.67 -2.11
C PHE A 197 7.25 -10.39 -0.77
N ALA A 198 7.97 -9.86 0.22
CA ALA A 198 8.05 -10.45 1.55
C ALA A 198 6.71 -10.37 2.30
N LEU A 199 5.93 -9.32 2.11
CA LEU A 199 4.57 -9.18 2.64
C LEU A 199 3.59 -10.24 2.09
N LYS A 200 3.88 -10.84 0.94
CA LYS A 200 3.10 -11.96 0.36
C LYS A 200 3.41 -13.32 1.01
N ASP A 201 3.91 -13.33 2.22
CA ASP A 201 4.22 -14.55 2.98
C ASP A 201 3.13 -14.86 4.03
N ARG A 202 3.33 -15.94 4.78
CA ARG A 202 2.47 -16.32 5.91
C ARG A 202 2.62 -15.30 7.04
N THR A 203 1.56 -15.07 7.80
CA THR A 203 1.53 -14.10 8.90
C THR A 203 2.68 -14.28 9.89
N THR A 204 3.02 -15.54 10.24
CA THR A 204 4.16 -15.83 11.14
C THR A 204 5.51 -15.34 10.60
N ASN A 205 5.72 -15.41 9.29
CA ASN A 205 6.94 -14.90 8.66
C ASN A 205 6.93 -13.38 8.56
N ILE A 206 5.76 -12.77 8.32
CA ILE A 206 5.59 -11.31 8.38
C ILE A 206 5.94 -10.80 9.77
N VAL A 207 5.41 -11.41 10.84
CA VAL A 207 5.75 -11.01 12.23
C VAL A 207 7.26 -11.11 12.51
N LYS A 208 7.94 -12.14 12.01
CA LYS A 208 9.41 -12.24 12.12
C LYS A 208 10.12 -11.15 11.34
N MET A 209 9.63 -10.83 10.13
CA MET A 209 10.14 -9.72 9.32
C MET A 209 9.99 -8.38 10.05
N LEU A 210 8.82 -8.08 10.61
CA LEU A 210 8.58 -6.83 11.36
C LEU A 210 9.60 -6.64 12.48
N ARG A 211 9.89 -7.69 13.27
CA ARG A 211 10.89 -7.64 14.34
C ARG A 211 12.27 -7.25 13.81
N VAL A 212 12.66 -7.81 12.66
CA VAL A 212 13.96 -7.46 12.04
C VAL A 212 13.96 -6.01 11.57
N LEU A 213 12.89 -5.57 10.87
CA LEU A 213 12.81 -4.22 10.31
C LEU A 213 12.74 -3.12 11.37
N ILE A 214 12.05 -3.36 12.49
CA ILE A 214 11.99 -2.43 13.63
C ILE A 214 13.38 -2.12 14.17
N ASP A 215 14.28 -3.11 14.20
CA ASP A 215 15.60 -2.98 14.78
C ASP A 215 16.68 -2.49 13.80
N LEU A 216 16.39 -2.33 12.51
CA LEU A 216 17.36 -1.83 11.53
C LEU A 216 17.77 -0.39 11.86
N LYS A 217 19.04 -0.11 11.96
CA LYS A 217 19.54 1.25 12.26
C LYS A 217 19.63 2.11 11.01
N SER A 218 19.87 1.50 9.85
CA SER A 218 19.97 2.22 8.58
C SER A 218 19.65 1.30 7.40
N TYR A 219 19.44 1.89 6.24
CA TYR A 219 19.23 1.15 4.98
C TYR A 219 20.43 0.27 4.59
N SER A 220 21.66 0.62 5.03
CA SER A 220 22.85 -0.18 4.72
C SER A 220 22.82 -1.58 5.31
N GLU A 221 22.04 -1.79 6.38
CA GLU A 221 21.80 -3.12 6.94
C GLU A 221 20.84 -3.97 6.08
N PHE A 222 20.17 -3.36 5.11
CA PHE A 222 19.28 -4.06 4.18
C PHE A 222 20.09 -4.73 3.06
N SER A 223 20.86 -5.75 3.43
CA SER A 223 21.77 -6.49 2.56
C SER A 223 21.51 -7.99 2.63
N GLU A 224 21.79 -8.71 1.53
CA GLU A 224 21.74 -10.18 1.49
C GLU A 224 22.76 -10.84 2.44
N GLU A 225 23.85 -10.19 2.71
CA GLU A 225 24.93 -10.65 3.60
C GLU A 225 24.50 -10.59 5.06
N ASN A 226 23.57 -9.71 5.40
CA ASN A 226 23.03 -9.61 6.74
C ASN A 226 22.20 -10.85 7.09
N LYS A 227 22.70 -11.67 8.04
CA LYS A 227 22.05 -12.92 8.47
C LYS A 227 20.60 -12.71 8.93
N ARG A 228 20.27 -11.55 9.52
CA ARG A 228 18.91 -11.19 9.98
C ARG A 228 17.94 -11.08 8.78
N MET A 229 18.42 -10.65 7.61
CA MET A 229 17.65 -10.46 6.40
C MET A 229 17.44 -11.74 5.57
N ARG A 230 18.11 -12.83 5.91
CA ARG A 230 18.12 -14.08 5.13
C ARG A 230 16.72 -14.60 4.75
N ASN A 231 15.78 -14.57 5.67
CA ASN A 231 14.43 -15.07 5.40
C ASN A 231 13.66 -14.18 4.43
N ILE A 232 13.83 -12.84 4.54
CA ILE A 232 13.22 -11.84 3.66
C ILE A 232 13.74 -12.05 2.23
N TYR A 233 15.06 -12.11 2.06
CA TYR A 233 15.69 -12.34 0.75
C TYR A 233 15.35 -13.71 0.16
N ARG A 234 15.30 -14.77 0.98
CA ARG A 234 14.86 -16.10 0.52
C ARG A 234 13.45 -16.04 -0.07
N ARG A 235 12.51 -15.39 0.63
CA ARG A 235 11.14 -15.22 0.15
C ARG A 235 11.09 -14.38 -1.11
N PHE A 236 11.78 -13.26 -1.12
CA PHE A 236 11.94 -12.44 -2.30
C PHE A 236 12.42 -13.24 -3.52
N LYS A 237 13.53 -13.96 -3.41
CA LYS A 237 14.10 -14.74 -4.53
C LYS A 237 13.11 -15.79 -5.07
N GLN A 238 12.35 -16.44 -4.20
CA GLN A 238 11.33 -17.41 -4.61
C GLN A 238 10.23 -16.78 -5.47
N ILE A 239 9.72 -15.61 -5.06
CA ILE A 239 8.66 -14.91 -5.77
C ILE A 239 9.23 -14.24 -7.02
N ASN A 240 10.37 -13.56 -6.91
CA ASN A 240 11.00 -12.81 -8.00
C ASN A 240 11.32 -13.69 -9.21
N LYS A 241 11.79 -14.93 -9.00
CA LYS A 241 12.01 -15.89 -10.08
C LYS A 241 10.74 -16.15 -10.92
N ARG A 242 9.57 -16.16 -10.28
CA ARG A 242 8.28 -16.33 -10.98
C ARG A 242 7.84 -15.03 -11.63
N TYR A 243 8.04 -13.94 -10.93
CA TYR A 243 7.72 -12.61 -11.40
C TYR A 243 8.46 -12.26 -12.70
N GLU A 244 9.77 -12.45 -12.75
CA GLU A 244 10.59 -12.22 -13.95
C GLU A 244 10.09 -13.03 -15.14
N LYS A 245 9.76 -14.31 -14.95
CA LYS A 245 9.16 -15.14 -16.01
C LYS A 245 7.83 -14.58 -16.52
N LEU A 246 7.02 -13.97 -15.64
CA LEU A 246 5.75 -13.36 -16.03
C LEU A 246 5.98 -12.05 -16.78
N ILE A 247 6.91 -11.23 -16.37
CA ILE A 247 7.31 -10.01 -17.09
C ILE A 247 7.85 -10.35 -18.48
N ASP A 248 8.72 -11.38 -18.61
CA ASP A 248 9.25 -11.79 -19.92
C ASP A 248 8.14 -12.34 -20.84
N ARG A 249 7.15 -13.04 -20.29
CA ARG A 249 5.95 -13.43 -21.04
C ARG A 249 5.11 -12.24 -21.45
N ALA A 250 4.91 -11.27 -20.55
CA ALA A 250 4.14 -10.08 -20.83
C ALA A 250 4.77 -9.24 -21.94
N LYS A 251 6.10 -9.10 -21.96
CA LYS A 251 6.82 -8.37 -23.04
C LYS A 251 6.54 -8.92 -24.44
N LYS A 252 6.20 -10.20 -24.55
CA LYS A 252 5.89 -10.89 -25.82
C LYS A 252 4.42 -10.77 -26.24
N VAL A 253 3.55 -10.22 -25.40
CA VAL A 253 2.13 -10.06 -25.70
C VAL A 253 1.90 -8.91 -26.67
N SER A 254 1.05 -9.13 -27.65
CA SER A 254 0.64 -8.09 -28.59
C SER A 254 -0.07 -6.94 -27.90
N LYS A 255 0.28 -5.72 -28.24
CA LYS A 255 -0.32 -4.49 -27.73
C LYS A 255 -1.45 -4.07 -28.71
N PHE A 256 -2.58 -3.66 -28.16
CA PHE A 256 -3.76 -3.29 -28.94
C PHE A 256 -3.99 -1.76 -28.87
N GLY A 257 -3.41 -1.02 -29.79
CA GLY A 257 -3.49 0.44 -29.75
C GLY A 257 -3.02 1.01 -28.42
N ARG A 258 -3.90 1.72 -27.71
CA ARG A 258 -3.63 2.30 -26.37
C ARG A 258 -3.79 1.31 -25.19
N LEU A 259 -4.17 0.05 -25.45
CA LEU A 259 -4.37 -0.96 -24.40
C LEU A 259 -3.27 -2.01 -24.42
N PHE A 260 -2.63 -2.22 -23.27
CA PHE A 260 -1.79 -3.38 -22.99
C PHE A 260 -2.51 -4.30 -22.00
N PHE A 261 -2.92 -5.48 -22.44
CA PHE A 261 -3.73 -6.41 -21.66
C PHE A 261 -3.01 -7.75 -21.48
N PHE A 262 -2.55 -8.02 -20.26
CA PHE A 262 -1.83 -9.23 -19.90
C PHE A 262 -2.65 -10.08 -18.91
N THR A 263 -2.76 -11.38 -19.17
CA THR A 263 -3.43 -12.35 -18.30
C THR A 263 -2.46 -13.42 -17.85
N TYR A 264 -2.58 -13.83 -16.60
CA TYR A 264 -1.78 -14.92 -16.04
C TYR A 264 -2.52 -15.62 -14.91
N GLY A 265 -2.09 -16.87 -14.62
CA GLY A 265 -2.52 -17.65 -13.46
C GLY A 265 -1.32 -18.06 -12.60
N GLY A 266 -1.59 -18.71 -11.48
CA GLY A 266 -0.55 -19.23 -10.60
C GLY A 266 -0.95 -19.23 -9.12
N PRO A 267 -0.04 -19.58 -8.22
CA PRO A 267 -0.36 -19.72 -6.79
C PRO A 267 -0.45 -18.39 -6.04
N LEU A 268 0.03 -17.28 -6.64
CA LEU A 268 0.13 -15.98 -5.99
C LEU A 268 -0.22 -14.85 -6.95
N SER A 269 -1.03 -13.90 -6.49
CA SER A 269 -1.30 -12.66 -7.21
C SER A 269 -0.10 -11.70 -7.10
N MET A 270 0.31 -11.18 -8.26
CA MET A 270 1.32 -10.12 -8.43
C MET A 270 0.83 -9.09 -9.44
N SER A 271 -0.50 -8.95 -9.56
CA SER A 271 -1.10 -8.10 -10.61
C SER A 271 -0.73 -6.63 -10.47
N SER A 272 -0.63 -6.15 -9.23
CA SER A 272 -0.25 -4.76 -8.94
C SER A 272 1.19 -4.48 -9.36
N GLU A 273 2.14 -5.33 -8.93
CA GLU A 273 3.55 -5.18 -9.27
C GLU A 273 3.80 -5.33 -10.78
N ILE A 274 3.12 -6.31 -11.41
CA ILE A 274 3.20 -6.51 -12.87
C ILE A 274 2.63 -5.29 -13.61
N ALA A 275 1.47 -4.77 -13.19
CA ALA A 275 0.87 -3.60 -13.80
C ALA A 275 1.78 -2.37 -13.68
N ASN A 276 2.40 -2.16 -12.51
CA ASN A 276 3.33 -1.07 -12.28
C ASN A 276 4.56 -1.16 -13.21
N GLU A 277 5.23 -2.32 -13.29
CA GLU A 277 6.42 -2.48 -14.13
C GLU A 277 6.09 -2.40 -15.63
N LEU A 278 4.99 -2.99 -16.06
CA LEU A 278 4.53 -2.88 -17.45
C LEU A 278 4.12 -1.46 -17.82
N PHE A 279 3.53 -0.71 -16.89
CA PHE A 279 3.20 0.70 -17.11
C PHE A 279 4.45 1.56 -17.19
N TYR A 280 5.45 1.33 -16.34
CA TYR A 280 6.74 1.97 -16.45
C TYR A 280 7.38 1.80 -17.83
N MET A 281 7.25 0.61 -18.41
CA MET A 281 7.77 0.32 -19.76
C MET A 281 6.89 0.84 -20.90
N ASN A 282 5.64 1.24 -20.66
CA ASN A 282 4.64 1.59 -21.66
C ASN A 282 3.75 2.74 -21.18
N GLN A 283 4.34 3.88 -20.85
CA GLN A 283 3.65 5.02 -20.24
C GLN A 283 2.59 5.67 -21.14
N ASP A 284 2.64 5.41 -22.45
CA ASP A 284 1.66 5.84 -23.45
C ASP A 284 0.37 5.01 -23.45
N LYS A 285 0.30 3.94 -22.65
CA LYS A 285 -0.79 2.96 -22.66
C LYS A 285 -1.56 2.88 -21.34
N VAL A 286 -2.78 2.40 -21.43
CA VAL A 286 -3.50 1.81 -20.29
C VAL A 286 -3.05 0.36 -20.17
N VAL A 287 -2.47 0.02 -19.04
CA VAL A 287 -1.94 -1.32 -18.75
C VAL A 287 -2.90 -2.06 -17.84
N VAL A 288 -3.21 -3.29 -18.21
CA VAL A 288 -4.08 -4.21 -17.46
C VAL A 288 -3.31 -5.51 -17.19
N ALA A 289 -3.12 -5.83 -15.92
CA ALA A 289 -2.61 -7.13 -15.48
C ALA A 289 -3.72 -7.89 -14.76
N ALA A 290 -4.22 -8.98 -15.37
CA ALA A 290 -5.32 -9.79 -14.85
C ALA A 290 -4.80 -11.13 -14.31
N TYR A 291 -4.92 -11.34 -13.00
CA TYR A 291 -4.62 -12.59 -12.32
C TYR A 291 -5.87 -13.46 -12.23
N ILE A 292 -5.79 -14.66 -12.79
CA ILE A 292 -6.90 -15.63 -12.83
C ILE A 292 -6.70 -16.65 -11.70
N LYS A 293 -7.73 -16.77 -10.83
CA LYS A 293 -7.80 -17.77 -9.77
C LYS A 293 -9.21 -18.37 -9.70
N GLY A 294 -9.34 -19.63 -10.12
CA GLY A 294 -10.66 -20.28 -10.22
C GLY A 294 -11.59 -19.53 -11.17
N ILE A 295 -12.75 -19.17 -10.71
CA ILE A 295 -13.78 -18.46 -11.48
C ILE A 295 -13.67 -16.93 -11.46
N LYS A 296 -12.76 -16.36 -10.66
CA LYS A 296 -12.57 -14.90 -10.52
C LYS A 296 -11.24 -14.45 -11.14
N ALA A 297 -11.26 -13.24 -11.66
CA ALA A 297 -10.08 -12.53 -12.13
C ALA A 297 -9.88 -11.26 -11.27
N ASN A 298 -8.70 -11.13 -10.67
CA ASN A 298 -8.27 -9.92 -9.98
C ASN A 298 -7.41 -9.09 -10.94
N VAL A 299 -7.84 -7.88 -11.22
CA VAL A 299 -7.28 -7.03 -12.26
C VAL A 299 -6.66 -5.79 -11.63
N SER A 300 -5.44 -5.47 -12.02
CA SER A 300 -4.78 -4.20 -11.68
C SER A 300 -4.58 -3.39 -12.95
N ILE A 301 -5.01 -2.13 -12.93
CA ILE A 301 -5.02 -1.22 -14.06
C ILE A 301 -4.17 0.00 -13.73
N ARG A 302 -3.35 0.46 -14.70
CA ARG A 302 -2.52 1.67 -14.61
C ARG A 302 -2.63 2.48 -15.89
N GLY A 303 -2.57 3.80 -15.77
CA GLY A 303 -2.58 4.70 -16.92
C GLY A 303 -2.45 6.17 -16.52
N ILE A 304 -2.10 7.02 -17.47
CA ILE A 304 -2.02 8.49 -17.29
C ILE A 304 -3.40 9.18 -17.34
N ILE A 305 -4.44 8.45 -17.77
CA ILE A 305 -5.82 8.93 -17.82
C ILE A 305 -6.59 8.54 -16.55
N ASN A 306 -7.83 9.00 -16.41
CA ASN A 306 -8.69 8.56 -15.31
C ASN A 306 -9.11 7.08 -15.50
N VAL A 307 -8.24 6.16 -15.04
CA VAL A 307 -8.51 4.71 -15.16
C VAL A 307 -9.64 4.26 -14.23
N LYS A 308 -9.89 4.94 -13.09
CA LYS A 308 -11.02 4.62 -12.20
C LYS A 308 -12.32 4.74 -12.96
N GLU A 309 -12.56 5.86 -13.60
CA GLU A 309 -13.77 6.10 -14.39
C GLU A 309 -13.86 5.17 -15.62
N LEU A 310 -12.74 4.96 -16.31
CA LEU A 310 -12.65 4.02 -17.44
C LEU A 310 -13.09 2.60 -17.05
N VAL A 311 -12.59 2.12 -15.89
CA VAL A 311 -12.88 0.79 -15.37
C VAL A 311 -14.35 0.68 -14.96
N GLN A 312 -14.89 1.67 -14.25
CA GLN A 312 -16.30 1.72 -13.84
C GLN A 312 -17.23 1.64 -15.08
N LYS A 313 -16.93 2.41 -16.14
CA LYS A 313 -17.68 2.35 -17.41
C LYS A 313 -17.58 0.96 -18.07
N ALA A 314 -16.39 0.36 -18.07
CA ALA A 314 -16.18 -0.95 -18.69
C ALA A 314 -16.83 -2.10 -17.90
N LEU A 315 -16.98 -1.97 -16.58
CA LEU A 315 -17.61 -2.96 -15.70
C LEU A 315 -19.13 -2.83 -15.58
N LYS A 316 -19.73 -1.76 -16.08
CA LYS A 316 -21.18 -1.51 -15.95
C LYS A 316 -22.02 -2.72 -16.35
N GLY A 317 -22.84 -3.23 -15.41
CA GLY A 317 -23.70 -4.41 -15.62
C GLY A 317 -22.94 -5.74 -15.68
N LEU A 318 -21.74 -5.83 -15.06
CA LEU A 318 -21.05 -7.07 -14.76
C LEU A 318 -21.08 -7.31 -13.25
N ASP A 319 -21.08 -8.59 -12.83
CA ASP A 319 -20.84 -8.97 -11.42
C ASP A 319 -19.38 -8.70 -11.09
N SER A 320 -19.11 -7.54 -10.48
CA SER A 320 -17.76 -7.05 -10.30
C SER A 320 -17.67 -6.01 -9.18
N THR A 321 -16.48 -5.89 -8.59
CA THR A 321 -16.12 -4.80 -7.68
C THR A 321 -14.92 -4.06 -8.25
N SER A 322 -14.82 -2.75 -8.00
CA SER A 322 -13.66 -1.94 -8.38
C SER A 322 -13.41 -0.81 -7.39
N GLY A 323 -12.13 -0.43 -7.24
CA GLY A 323 -11.72 0.67 -6.38
C GLY A 323 -10.32 1.15 -6.72
N GLY A 324 -9.94 2.30 -6.18
CA GLY A 324 -8.60 2.89 -6.35
C GLY A 324 -8.63 4.36 -6.73
N HIS A 325 -7.49 4.85 -7.21
CA HIS A 325 -7.23 6.25 -7.54
C HIS A 325 -7.38 6.53 -9.04
N LYS A 326 -7.29 7.80 -9.42
CA LYS A 326 -7.40 8.27 -10.81
C LYS A 326 -6.51 7.50 -11.80
N ASN A 327 -5.25 7.24 -11.43
CA ASN A 327 -4.25 6.61 -12.31
C ASN A 327 -3.98 5.12 -12.00
N SER A 328 -4.57 4.59 -10.92
CA SER A 328 -4.35 3.24 -10.41
C SER A 328 -5.66 2.66 -9.88
N CYS A 329 -6.16 1.61 -10.51
CA CYS A 329 -7.43 0.98 -10.13
C CYS A 329 -7.27 -0.54 -10.04
N GLY A 330 -7.98 -1.13 -9.08
CA GLY A 330 -8.18 -2.57 -8.95
C GLY A 330 -9.60 -2.96 -9.30
N ALA A 331 -9.79 -4.19 -9.78
CA ALA A 331 -11.13 -4.75 -10.00
C ALA A 331 -11.13 -6.27 -9.81
N THR A 332 -12.27 -6.81 -9.37
CA THR A 332 -12.53 -8.25 -9.35
C THR A 332 -13.78 -8.53 -10.15
N LEU A 333 -13.70 -9.50 -11.06
CA LEU A 333 -14.83 -9.90 -11.91
C LEU A 333 -14.77 -11.40 -12.22
N ASN A 334 -15.84 -11.96 -12.79
CA ASN A 334 -15.84 -13.35 -13.24
C ASN A 334 -14.92 -13.53 -14.46
N VAL A 335 -14.20 -14.65 -14.52
CA VAL A 335 -13.29 -14.96 -15.66
C VAL A 335 -14.04 -14.98 -16.99
N THR A 336 -15.29 -15.44 -17.00
CA THR A 336 -16.17 -15.45 -18.18
C THR A 336 -16.46 -14.06 -18.74
N ASP A 337 -16.41 -13.02 -17.89
CA ASP A 337 -16.64 -11.63 -18.29
C ASP A 337 -15.37 -10.90 -18.76
N LEU A 338 -14.20 -11.48 -18.51
CA LEU A 338 -12.91 -10.87 -18.86
C LEU A 338 -12.79 -10.50 -20.37
N PRO A 339 -13.24 -11.33 -21.33
CA PRO A 339 -13.24 -10.97 -22.75
C PRO A 339 -14.17 -9.78 -23.05
N LYS A 340 -15.33 -9.68 -22.39
CA LYS A 340 -16.29 -8.57 -22.53
C LYS A 340 -15.69 -7.28 -21.96
N PHE A 341 -15.08 -7.35 -20.79
CA PHE A 341 -14.36 -6.24 -20.16
C PHE A 341 -13.25 -5.70 -21.08
N LYS A 342 -12.38 -6.59 -21.60
CA LYS A 342 -11.32 -6.22 -22.56
C LYS A 342 -11.87 -5.50 -23.80
N ARG A 343 -12.95 -6.02 -24.42
CA ARG A 343 -13.57 -5.41 -25.60
C ARG A 343 -14.11 -4.01 -25.30
N ARG A 344 -14.72 -3.81 -24.11
CA ARG A 344 -15.23 -2.50 -23.68
C ARG A 344 -14.11 -1.50 -23.48
N LEU A 345 -12.99 -1.90 -22.82
CA LEU A 345 -11.82 -1.06 -22.68
C LEU A 345 -11.26 -0.63 -24.04
N LEU A 346 -11.16 -1.57 -25.01
CA LEU A 346 -10.71 -1.26 -26.37
C LEU A 346 -11.61 -0.23 -27.08
N ARG A 347 -12.94 -0.27 -26.85
CA ARG A 347 -13.88 0.72 -27.41
C ARG A 347 -13.76 2.08 -26.75
N LEU A 348 -13.55 2.13 -25.45
CA LEU A 348 -13.44 3.37 -24.67
C LEU A 348 -12.09 4.08 -24.85
N LEU A 349 -11.06 3.37 -25.35
CA LEU A 349 -9.72 3.89 -25.59
C LEU A 349 -9.45 4.27 -27.06
N LYS A 350 -10.42 4.09 -27.95
CA LYS A 350 -10.36 4.60 -29.32
C LYS A 350 -10.53 6.12 -29.33
#